data_7df90ccb11ede880ccabb031e0b9e2f9
#
_entry.id   7df90ccb11ede880ccabb031e0b9e2f9
#
_cell.length_a   1.000
_cell.length_b   1.000
_cell.length_c   1.000
_cell.angle_alpha   90.00
_cell.angle_beta   90.00
_cell.angle_gamma   90.00
#
_symmetry.space_group_name_H-M   'P 1'
#
loop_
_entity.id
_entity.type
_entity.pdbx_description
1 polymer ?
#
loop_
_entity_poly.entity_id
_entity_poly.type
_entity_poly.pdbx_seq_one_letter_code
_entity_poly.pdbx_strand_id
1 'polypeptide(L)'
;MNNDLKNYVLELVKCALENRKPPEKPENITFEEIYNISLLHKINNLIFYSVEMMDNKPETFLYEKWSEDRDRAIARDIIQKNELEEIKKAAELEQIRIIPVKGFFIKGLYPHSDMRFMADLDILIDSEKRQSLRKIMQNAGYTIRSYNKGNHDVYYKEPCLNIEIHNKLFTPCDKKLHSYYKSVWEYALETSPYYYSFGLEDNFIYFTAHMAKHYYAGGTGIRSVIDFYLFLKKYKNSMDFNYIWSEFKKLGLCSFYEMMADLSEIWFGNASGIKQTDLIAEYIFESGVYCLLYTSPSPRDRS
;
A
#
# COMPACT_ATOMS: atom_id res chain seq x y z
N MET A 1 -4.60 7.21 -22.54
CA MET A 1 -4.36 5.74 -22.55
C MET A 1 -5.55 5.03 -23.18
N ASN A 2 -5.33 3.89 -23.89
CA ASN A 2 -6.39 3.08 -24.50
C ASN A 2 -7.36 2.55 -23.40
N ASN A 3 -8.68 2.74 -23.59
CA ASN A 3 -9.70 2.31 -22.64
C ASN A 3 -9.78 0.78 -22.52
N ASP A 4 -9.54 0.06 -23.62
CA ASP A 4 -9.53 -1.42 -23.60
C ASP A 4 -8.39 -1.94 -22.72
N LEU A 5 -7.21 -1.30 -22.79
CA LEU A 5 -6.09 -1.64 -21.93
C LEU A 5 -6.40 -1.39 -20.44
N LYS A 6 -7.00 -0.22 -20.12
CA LYS A 6 -7.41 0.09 -18.74
C LYS A 6 -8.39 -0.94 -18.21
N ASN A 7 -9.46 -1.20 -18.95
CA ASN A 7 -10.51 -2.13 -18.56
C ASN A 7 -9.97 -3.56 -18.41
N TYR A 8 -9.10 -3.99 -19.32
CA TYR A 8 -8.54 -5.32 -19.26
C TYR A 8 -7.56 -5.51 -18.09
N VAL A 9 -6.75 -4.49 -17.78
CA VAL A 9 -5.88 -4.50 -16.58
C VAL A 9 -6.71 -4.61 -15.30
N LEU A 10 -7.82 -3.86 -15.19
CA LEU A 10 -8.71 -3.96 -14.04
C LEU A 10 -9.38 -5.33 -13.95
N GLU A 11 -9.76 -5.91 -15.10
CA GLU A 11 -10.34 -7.25 -15.15
C GLU A 11 -9.33 -8.33 -14.72
N LEU A 12 -8.05 -8.23 -15.13
CA LEU A 12 -6.99 -9.12 -14.68
C LEU A 12 -6.78 -9.02 -13.16
N VAL A 13 -6.86 -7.81 -12.59
CA VAL A 13 -6.80 -7.61 -11.13
C VAL A 13 -7.96 -8.33 -10.45
N LYS A 14 -9.21 -8.17 -10.93
CA LYS A 14 -10.38 -8.89 -10.39
C LYS A 14 -10.18 -10.39 -10.43
N CYS A 15 -9.75 -10.91 -11.58
CA CYS A 15 -9.53 -12.35 -11.77
C CYS A 15 -8.50 -12.89 -10.78
N ALA A 16 -7.38 -12.17 -10.57
CA ALA A 16 -6.37 -12.57 -9.59
C ALA A 16 -6.91 -12.56 -8.15
N LEU A 17 -7.67 -11.53 -7.78
CA LEU A 17 -8.25 -11.40 -6.43
C LEU A 17 -9.34 -12.45 -6.16
N GLU A 18 -10.04 -12.92 -7.19
CA GLU A 18 -11.12 -13.89 -7.11
C GLU A 18 -10.68 -15.33 -7.46
N ASN A 19 -9.41 -15.51 -7.81
CA ASN A 19 -8.85 -16.79 -8.26
C ASN A 19 -9.70 -17.43 -9.38
N ARG A 20 -10.03 -16.62 -10.39
CA ARG A 20 -10.81 -17.04 -11.55
C ARG A 20 -10.06 -16.80 -12.86
N LYS A 21 -10.33 -17.66 -13.85
CA LYS A 21 -9.74 -17.54 -15.18
C LYS A 21 -10.16 -16.21 -15.83
N PRO A 22 -9.21 -15.41 -16.34
CA PRO A 22 -9.53 -14.18 -17.05
C PRO A 22 -10.12 -14.46 -18.45
N PRO A 23 -10.86 -13.48 -19.01
CA PRO A 23 -11.29 -13.53 -20.41
C PRO A 23 -10.09 -13.45 -21.35
N GLU A 24 -10.29 -13.83 -22.61
CA GLU A 24 -9.27 -13.66 -23.63
C GLU A 24 -8.83 -12.21 -23.77
N LYS A 25 -7.53 -12.05 -24.06
CA LYS A 25 -6.93 -10.74 -24.26
C LYS A 25 -7.47 -10.10 -25.56
N PRO A 26 -7.96 -8.85 -25.52
CA PRO A 26 -8.32 -8.12 -26.73
C PRO A 26 -7.17 -8.05 -27.74
N GLU A 27 -7.48 -8.17 -29.03
CA GLU A 27 -6.46 -8.19 -30.10
C GLU A 27 -5.69 -6.88 -30.22
N ASN A 28 -6.35 -5.76 -29.90
CA ASN A 28 -5.81 -4.40 -30.02
C ASN A 28 -4.91 -3.95 -28.87
N ILE A 29 -4.56 -4.88 -27.95
CA ILE A 29 -3.59 -4.63 -26.86
C ILE A 29 -2.55 -5.75 -26.81
N THR A 30 -1.35 -5.41 -26.35
CA THR A 30 -0.23 -6.34 -26.22
C THR A 30 0.04 -6.74 -24.78
N PHE A 31 0.71 -7.87 -24.56
CA PHE A 31 1.14 -8.26 -23.22
C PHE A 31 2.20 -7.34 -22.65
N GLU A 32 3.04 -6.73 -23.49
CA GLU A 32 4.02 -5.71 -23.09
C GLU A 32 3.33 -4.47 -22.52
N GLU A 33 2.25 -4.00 -23.12
CA GLU A 33 1.48 -2.86 -22.61
C GLU A 33 0.89 -3.17 -21.23
N ILE A 34 0.32 -4.39 -21.06
CA ILE A 34 -0.20 -4.85 -19.78
C ILE A 34 0.91 -4.93 -18.73
N TYR A 35 2.06 -5.52 -19.09
CA TYR A 35 3.20 -5.63 -18.21
C TYR A 35 3.73 -4.26 -17.78
N ASN A 36 3.92 -3.32 -18.71
CA ASN A 36 4.43 -1.99 -18.43
C ASN A 36 3.51 -1.18 -17.50
N ILE A 37 2.21 -1.23 -17.73
CA ILE A 37 1.21 -0.63 -16.84
C ILE A 37 1.25 -1.27 -15.46
N SER A 38 1.34 -2.59 -15.39
CA SER A 38 1.40 -3.30 -14.12
C SER A 38 2.64 -2.95 -13.30
N LEU A 39 3.78 -2.73 -13.94
CA LEU A 39 5.01 -2.23 -13.32
C LEU A 39 4.84 -0.81 -12.75
N LEU A 40 4.23 0.11 -13.54
CA LEU A 40 3.97 1.48 -13.13
C LEU A 40 3.14 1.52 -11.83
N HIS A 41 2.17 0.63 -11.70
CA HIS A 41 1.27 0.55 -10.57
C HIS A 41 1.72 -0.43 -9.48
N LYS A 42 2.87 -1.09 -9.63
CA LYS A 42 3.41 -2.09 -8.69
C LYS A 42 2.41 -3.22 -8.39
N ILE A 43 1.76 -3.72 -9.45
CA ILE A 43 0.79 -4.82 -9.43
C ILE A 43 1.16 -5.94 -10.41
N ASN A 44 2.39 -5.91 -10.97
CA ASN A 44 2.85 -6.92 -11.92
C ASN A 44 2.85 -8.34 -11.32
N ASN A 45 3.30 -8.50 -10.10
CA ASN A 45 3.22 -9.76 -9.38
C ASN A 45 1.77 -10.24 -9.17
N LEU A 46 0.83 -9.35 -8.83
CA LEU A 46 -0.59 -9.67 -8.67
C LEU A 46 -1.22 -10.10 -10.00
N ILE A 47 -1.03 -9.32 -11.07
CA ILE A 47 -1.61 -9.63 -12.39
C ILE A 47 -1.07 -10.95 -12.95
N PHE A 48 0.16 -11.33 -12.61
CA PHE A 48 0.74 -12.58 -13.08
C PHE A 48 -0.08 -13.82 -12.66
N TYR A 49 -0.72 -13.80 -11.49
CA TYR A 49 -1.65 -14.86 -11.08
C TYR A 49 -2.81 -15.06 -12.08
N SER A 50 -3.30 -14.00 -12.69
CA SER A 50 -4.28 -14.09 -13.79
C SER A 50 -3.63 -14.58 -15.08
N VAL A 51 -2.43 -14.09 -15.42
CA VAL A 51 -1.70 -14.49 -16.63
C VAL A 51 -1.39 -15.99 -16.62
N GLU A 52 -1.06 -16.57 -15.46
CA GLU A 52 -0.85 -18.02 -15.32
C GLU A 52 -2.09 -18.84 -15.67
N MET A 53 -3.29 -18.30 -15.50
CA MET A 53 -4.56 -19.01 -15.79
C MET A 53 -5.04 -18.82 -17.24
N MET A 54 -4.39 -18.00 -18.05
CA MET A 54 -4.74 -17.79 -19.46
C MET A 54 -4.39 -19.01 -20.33
N ASP A 55 -5.17 -19.26 -21.38
CA ASP A 55 -4.80 -20.23 -22.41
C ASP A 55 -3.69 -19.66 -23.32
N ASN A 56 -3.85 -18.44 -23.78
CA ASN A 56 -2.86 -17.71 -24.55
C ASN A 56 -1.89 -17.01 -23.61
N LYS A 57 -0.63 -17.43 -23.58
CA LYS A 57 0.44 -16.85 -22.77
C LYS A 57 1.16 -15.73 -23.51
N PRO A 58 1.83 -14.81 -22.80
CA PRO A 58 2.87 -13.98 -23.41
C PRO A 58 3.94 -14.82 -24.10
N GLU A 59 4.72 -14.19 -25.00
CA GLU A 59 5.94 -14.81 -25.51
C GLU A 59 6.86 -15.27 -24.38
N THR A 60 7.61 -16.35 -24.59
CA THR A 60 8.38 -17.05 -23.57
C THR A 60 9.25 -16.11 -22.74
N PHE A 61 9.98 -15.19 -23.38
CA PHE A 61 10.85 -14.24 -22.69
C PHE A 61 10.07 -13.32 -21.72
N LEU A 62 8.93 -12.78 -22.15
CA LEU A 62 8.11 -11.90 -21.30
C LEU A 62 7.45 -12.71 -20.19
N TYR A 63 6.98 -13.91 -20.48
CA TYR A 63 6.37 -14.80 -19.49
C TYR A 63 7.37 -15.15 -18.37
N GLU A 64 8.60 -15.57 -18.74
CA GLU A 64 9.66 -15.89 -17.78
C GLU A 64 10.01 -14.69 -16.91
N LYS A 65 10.22 -13.52 -17.54
CA LYS A 65 10.49 -12.25 -16.82
C LYS A 65 9.40 -11.91 -15.81
N TRP A 66 8.14 -12.08 -16.19
CA TRP A 66 6.99 -11.77 -15.33
C TRP A 66 6.87 -12.80 -14.20
N SER A 67 7.11 -14.07 -14.47
CA SER A 67 7.21 -15.14 -13.47
C SER A 67 8.28 -14.84 -12.44
N GLU A 68 9.47 -14.44 -12.86
CA GLU A 68 10.54 -14.04 -11.94
C GLU A 68 10.17 -12.84 -11.06
N ASP A 69 9.42 -11.87 -11.59
CA ASP A 69 8.93 -10.74 -10.79
C ASP A 69 8.00 -11.21 -9.67
N ARG A 70 7.08 -12.15 -9.96
CA ARG A 70 6.22 -12.78 -8.97
C ARG A 70 7.04 -13.56 -7.94
N ASP A 71 7.99 -14.36 -8.37
CA ASP A 71 8.82 -15.18 -7.47
C ASP A 71 9.68 -14.29 -6.55
N ARG A 72 10.22 -13.18 -7.06
CA ARG A 72 10.90 -12.16 -6.26
C ARG A 72 9.96 -11.50 -5.24
N ALA A 73 8.68 -11.28 -5.59
CA ALA A 73 7.70 -10.73 -4.66
C ALA A 73 7.37 -11.71 -3.53
N ILE A 74 7.22 -13.01 -3.85
CA ILE A 74 7.03 -14.09 -2.85
C ILE A 74 8.24 -14.17 -1.90
N ALA A 75 9.44 -14.23 -2.44
CA ALA A 75 10.65 -14.28 -1.64
C ALA A 75 10.78 -13.06 -0.71
N ARG A 76 10.52 -11.87 -1.23
CA ARG A 76 10.52 -10.63 -0.45
C ARG A 76 9.48 -10.65 0.67
N ASP A 77 8.28 -11.13 0.40
CA ASP A 77 7.21 -11.22 1.40
C ASP A 77 7.61 -12.13 2.57
N ILE A 78 8.19 -13.29 2.28
CA ILE A 78 8.69 -14.23 3.29
C ILE A 78 9.81 -13.59 4.12
N ILE A 79 10.78 -12.94 3.45
CA ILE A 79 11.90 -12.29 4.12
C ILE A 79 11.40 -11.16 5.04
N GLN A 80 10.48 -10.32 4.57
CA GLN A 80 9.92 -9.22 5.37
C GLN A 80 9.16 -9.72 6.60
N LYS A 81 8.39 -10.80 6.48
CA LYS A 81 7.68 -11.41 7.61
C LYS A 81 8.65 -11.97 8.66
N ASN A 82 9.64 -12.72 8.21
CA ASN A 82 10.63 -13.29 9.12
C ASN A 82 11.43 -12.19 9.84
N GLU A 83 11.82 -11.16 9.14
CA GLU A 83 12.59 -10.05 9.72
C GLU A 83 11.76 -9.23 10.72
N LEU A 84 10.47 -9.04 10.46
CA LEU A 84 9.59 -8.39 11.44
C LEU A 84 9.50 -9.18 12.73
N GLU A 85 9.43 -10.51 12.67
CA GLU A 85 9.43 -11.35 13.87
C GLU A 85 10.75 -11.26 14.66
N GLU A 86 11.89 -11.16 13.98
CA GLU A 86 13.18 -10.94 14.64
C GLU A 86 13.28 -9.55 15.29
N ILE A 87 12.80 -8.51 14.60
CA ILE A 87 12.73 -7.15 15.17
C ILE A 87 11.78 -7.12 16.37
N LYS A 88 10.65 -7.80 16.30
CA LYS A 88 9.69 -7.92 17.42
C LYS A 88 10.35 -8.53 18.66
N LYS A 89 11.04 -9.66 18.52
CA LYS A 89 11.77 -10.31 19.62
C LYS A 89 12.82 -9.37 20.24
N ALA A 90 13.59 -8.70 19.38
CA ALA A 90 14.63 -7.78 19.84
C ALA A 90 14.05 -6.54 20.54
N ALA A 91 12.92 -6.02 20.03
CA ALA A 91 12.21 -4.90 20.63
C ALA A 91 11.61 -5.25 22.00
N GLU A 92 11.07 -6.48 22.14
CA GLU A 92 10.57 -7.00 23.43
C GLU A 92 11.68 -7.06 24.47
N LEU A 93 12.84 -7.62 24.14
CA LEU A 93 14.00 -7.72 25.04
C LEU A 93 14.49 -6.35 25.54
N GLU A 94 14.44 -5.34 24.69
CA GLU A 94 14.89 -3.98 24.99
C GLU A 94 13.75 -3.05 25.46
N GLN A 95 12.56 -3.61 25.64
CA GLN A 95 11.35 -2.88 26.05
C GLN A 95 11.04 -1.68 25.15
N ILE A 96 11.08 -1.91 23.85
CA ILE A 96 10.76 -0.93 22.81
C ILE A 96 9.38 -1.23 22.24
N ARG A 97 8.44 -0.30 22.40
CA ARG A 97 7.13 -0.43 21.75
C ARG A 97 7.26 -0.26 20.25
N ILE A 98 6.67 -1.19 19.49
CA ILE A 98 6.64 -1.14 18.03
C ILE A 98 5.23 -1.31 17.48
N ILE A 99 4.94 -0.62 16.40
CA ILE A 99 3.72 -0.78 15.58
C ILE A 99 4.14 -0.94 14.13
N PRO A 100 3.98 -2.12 13.50
CA PRO A 100 4.03 -2.21 12.06
C PRO A 100 2.86 -1.43 11.46
N VAL A 101 3.15 -0.54 10.54
CA VAL A 101 2.14 0.37 9.98
C VAL A 101 1.97 0.18 8.47
N LYS A 102 1.01 0.86 7.89
CA LYS A 102 0.78 0.92 6.43
C LYS A 102 0.53 -0.46 5.81
N GLY A 103 1.44 -0.85 4.89
CA GLY A 103 1.31 -2.00 4.02
C GLY A 103 1.24 -3.35 4.72
N PHE A 104 1.82 -3.50 5.89
CA PHE A 104 1.90 -4.78 6.57
C PHE A 104 0.51 -5.34 6.94
N PHE A 105 -0.36 -4.50 7.50
CA PHE A 105 -1.74 -4.89 7.79
C PHE A 105 -2.52 -5.21 6.50
N ILE A 106 -2.39 -4.35 5.49
CA ILE A 106 -3.15 -4.45 4.23
C ILE A 106 -2.80 -5.71 3.44
N LYS A 107 -1.54 -6.18 3.46
CA LYS A 107 -1.13 -7.44 2.81
C LYS A 107 -2.00 -8.63 3.22
N GLY A 108 -2.42 -8.70 4.47
CA GLY A 108 -3.29 -9.75 5.00
C GLY A 108 -4.73 -9.74 4.47
N LEU A 109 -5.09 -8.74 3.65
CA LEU A 109 -6.40 -8.65 2.99
C LEU A 109 -6.42 -9.31 1.61
N TYR A 110 -5.24 -9.51 1.01
CA TYR A 110 -5.09 -10.15 -0.29
C TYR A 110 -5.19 -11.68 -0.17
N PRO A 111 -5.63 -12.40 -1.23
CA PRO A 111 -5.65 -13.88 -1.24
C PRO A 111 -4.28 -14.49 -0.93
N HIS A 112 -3.22 -13.91 -1.49
CA HIS A 112 -1.83 -14.20 -1.16
C HIS A 112 -1.13 -12.89 -0.81
N SER A 113 -0.41 -12.85 0.30
CA SER A 113 0.18 -11.60 0.81
C SER A 113 1.25 -10.98 -0.09
N ASP A 114 1.93 -11.80 -0.90
CA ASP A 114 2.88 -11.36 -1.92
C ASP A 114 2.22 -10.62 -3.09
N MET A 115 0.92 -10.83 -3.35
CA MET A 115 0.16 -10.08 -4.36
C MET A 115 0.24 -8.57 -4.11
N ARG A 116 0.39 -8.15 -2.85
CA ARG A 116 0.63 -6.76 -2.50
C ARG A 116 2.13 -6.47 -2.39
N PHE A 117 2.72 -5.97 -3.47
CA PHE A 117 4.12 -5.54 -3.44
C PHE A 117 4.35 -4.47 -2.35
N MET A 118 5.37 -4.67 -1.53
CA MET A 118 5.81 -3.76 -0.48
C MET A 118 7.32 -3.54 -0.60
N ALA A 119 7.73 -2.31 -0.91
CA ALA A 119 9.15 -1.97 -1.11
C ALA A 119 9.90 -1.90 0.21
N ASP A 120 9.22 -1.40 1.23
CA ASP A 120 9.71 -1.07 2.56
C ASP A 120 8.81 -1.67 3.64
N LEU A 121 9.38 -1.95 4.80
CA LEU A 121 8.66 -2.32 6.00
C LEU A 121 8.68 -1.12 6.94
N ASP A 122 7.50 -0.55 7.17
CA ASP A 122 7.32 0.62 8.02
C ASP A 122 7.00 0.20 9.46
N ILE A 123 7.78 0.68 10.42
CA ILE A 123 7.59 0.38 11.85
C ILE A 123 7.64 1.71 12.62
N LEU A 124 6.59 2.02 13.37
CA LEU A 124 6.60 3.11 14.34
C LEU A 124 7.18 2.62 15.67
N ILE A 125 8.00 3.47 16.30
CA ILE A 125 8.59 3.21 17.61
C ILE A 125 8.44 4.40 18.56
N ASP A 126 8.67 4.16 19.84
CA ASP A 126 8.89 5.25 20.80
C ASP A 126 10.09 6.09 20.39
N SER A 127 9.89 7.40 20.24
CA SER A 127 10.95 8.32 19.82
C SER A 127 12.18 8.32 20.75
N GLU A 128 11.97 8.08 22.04
CA GLU A 128 13.01 8.01 23.07
C GLU A 128 13.90 6.76 22.92
N LYS A 129 13.35 5.69 22.37
CA LYS A 129 14.02 4.41 22.16
C LYS A 129 14.81 4.30 20.85
N ARG A 130 14.80 5.35 20.02
CA ARG A 130 15.43 5.39 18.71
C ARG A 130 16.90 4.98 18.70
N GLN A 131 17.67 5.41 19.70
CA GLN A 131 19.08 5.06 19.80
C GLN A 131 19.31 3.58 20.17
N SER A 132 18.48 3.02 21.05
CA SER A 132 18.51 1.61 21.39
C SER A 132 18.18 0.73 20.18
N LEU A 133 17.12 1.08 19.44
CA LEU A 133 16.76 0.35 18.21
C LEU A 133 17.86 0.44 17.15
N ARG A 134 18.52 1.58 17.01
CA ARG A 134 19.66 1.73 16.09
C ARG A 134 20.74 0.68 16.36
N LYS A 135 21.09 0.45 17.63
CA LYS A 135 22.08 -0.58 18.00
C LYS A 135 21.60 -1.98 17.64
N ILE A 136 20.31 -2.28 17.90
CA ILE A 136 19.68 -3.55 17.51
C ILE A 136 19.84 -3.77 16.00
N MET A 137 19.43 -2.80 15.20
CA MET A 137 19.48 -2.90 13.74
C MET A 137 20.92 -3.09 13.23
N GLN A 138 21.88 -2.37 13.79
CA GLN A 138 23.29 -2.54 13.42
C GLN A 138 23.81 -3.94 13.78
N ASN A 139 23.49 -4.45 14.97
CA ASN A 139 23.86 -5.78 15.41
C ASN A 139 23.21 -6.90 14.55
N ALA A 140 22.00 -6.63 14.03
CA ALA A 140 21.29 -7.50 13.09
C ALA A 140 21.82 -7.42 11.63
N GLY A 141 22.91 -6.66 11.40
CA GLY A 141 23.56 -6.56 10.10
C GLY A 141 22.97 -5.51 9.17
N TYR A 142 22.16 -4.58 9.67
CA TYR A 142 21.63 -3.48 8.86
C TYR A 142 22.65 -2.36 8.66
N THR A 143 22.69 -1.84 7.45
CA THR A 143 23.36 -0.57 7.12
C THR A 143 22.38 0.59 7.25
N ILE A 144 22.85 1.73 7.76
CA ILE A 144 22.03 2.92 7.93
C ILE A 144 22.12 3.76 6.66
N ARG A 145 21.00 3.96 5.95
CA ARG A 145 20.91 4.82 4.77
C ARG A 145 20.55 6.27 5.13
N SER A 146 19.70 6.45 6.14
CA SER A 146 19.31 7.76 6.66
C SER A 146 19.05 7.65 8.15
N TYR A 147 19.53 8.62 8.93
CA TYR A 147 19.33 8.68 10.37
C TYR A 147 19.12 10.12 10.84
N ASN A 148 18.11 10.33 11.69
CA ASN A 148 17.75 11.62 12.25
C ASN A 148 17.45 12.73 11.22
N LYS A 149 16.91 12.32 10.06
CA LYS A 149 16.47 13.22 9.00
C LYS A 149 14.98 13.03 8.75
N GLY A 150 14.15 13.94 9.26
CA GLY A 150 12.70 13.85 9.08
C GLY A 150 11.99 12.97 10.13
N ASN A 151 10.96 12.25 9.71
CA ASN A 151 10.08 11.45 10.58
C ASN A 151 10.43 9.97 10.66
N HIS A 152 11.39 9.50 9.87
CA HIS A 152 11.85 8.10 9.88
C HIS A 152 13.35 7.97 9.64
N ASP A 153 13.89 6.85 10.07
CA ASP A 153 15.22 6.38 9.77
C ASP A 153 15.13 5.24 8.76
N VAL A 154 16.09 5.15 7.84
CA VAL A 154 16.11 4.14 6.79
C VAL A 154 17.26 3.16 7.03
N TYR A 155 16.93 1.90 7.17
CA TYR A 155 17.83 0.78 7.36
C TYR A 155 17.74 -0.17 6.19
N TYR A 156 18.90 -0.66 5.72
CA TYR A 156 18.97 -1.57 4.58
C TYR A 156 19.79 -2.81 4.93
N LYS A 157 19.32 -3.97 4.49
CA LYS A 157 20.03 -5.26 4.61
C LYS A 157 19.84 -6.06 3.34
N GLU A 158 20.96 -6.54 2.79
CA GLU A 158 20.92 -7.40 1.60
C GLU A 158 20.07 -8.67 1.84
N PRO A 159 19.41 -9.22 0.80
CA PRO A 159 19.44 -8.76 -0.58
C PRO A 159 18.39 -7.70 -0.92
N CYS A 160 17.36 -7.46 -0.07
CA CYS A 160 16.22 -6.64 -0.49
C CYS A 160 15.45 -5.98 0.66
N LEU A 161 15.95 -6.03 1.89
CA LEU A 161 15.25 -5.46 3.05
C LEU A 161 15.51 -3.96 3.13
N ASN A 162 14.45 -3.19 3.02
CA ASN A 162 14.39 -1.77 3.34
C ASN A 162 13.41 -1.59 4.48
N ILE A 163 13.87 -1.03 5.61
CA ILE A 163 13.03 -0.82 6.80
C ILE A 163 13.05 0.66 7.13
N GLU A 164 11.86 1.24 7.24
CA GLU A 164 11.64 2.61 7.68
C GLU A 164 11.17 2.61 9.14
N ILE A 165 12.05 3.07 10.02
CA ILE A 165 11.73 3.22 11.44
C ILE A 165 11.21 4.63 11.70
N HIS A 166 9.91 4.73 11.89
CA HIS A 166 9.21 5.98 12.15
C HIS A 166 9.25 6.35 13.63
N ASN A 167 9.54 7.60 13.93
CA ASN A 167 9.35 8.20 15.26
C ASN A 167 8.07 9.06 15.33
N LYS A 168 7.47 9.32 14.17
CA LYS A 168 6.18 10.04 14.00
C LYS A 168 5.54 9.56 12.70
N LEU A 169 4.22 9.43 12.68
CA LEU A 169 3.49 8.98 11.48
C LEU A 169 3.46 10.04 10.37
N PHE A 170 3.41 11.33 10.74
CA PHE A 170 3.35 12.44 9.79
C PHE A 170 4.36 13.52 10.15
N THR A 171 4.84 14.23 9.14
CA THR A 171 5.80 15.34 9.30
C THR A 171 5.10 16.63 9.74
N PRO A 172 5.80 17.60 10.34
CA PRO A 172 5.24 18.92 10.66
C PRO A 172 4.71 19.70 9.45
N CYS A 173 5.13 19.35 8.22
CA CYS A 173 4.58 19.92 6.99
C CYS A 173 3.09 19.55 6.81
N ASP A 174 2.69 18.38 7.28
CA ASP A 174 1.31 17.89 7.28
C ASP A 174 0.60 18.32 8.57
N LYS A 175 0.55 19.63 8.86
CA LYS A 175 0.17 20.20 10.18
C LYS A 175 -1.01 19.51 10.86
N LYS A 176 -2.09 19.27 10.12
CA LYS A 176 -3.33 18.69 10.67
C LYS A 176 -3.13 17.24 11.08
N LEU A 177 -2.57 16.42 10.18
CA LEU A 177 -2.27 15.01 10.44
C LEU A 177 -1.21 14.85 11.53
N HIS A 178 -0.16 15.68 11.49
CA HIS A 178 0.89 15.68 12.52
C HIS A 178 0.34 15.99 13.91
N SER A 179 -0.56 16.98 14.04
CA SER A 179 -1.22 17.30 15.31
C SER A 179 -2.13 16.19 15.80
N TYR A 180 -2.93 15.60 14.90
CA TYR A 180 -3.85 14.53 15.22
C TYR A 180 -3.14 13.27 15.74
N TYR A 181 -2.04 12.86 15.08
CA TYR A 181 -1.28 11.67 15.46
C TYR A 181 -0.15 11.93 16.46
N LYS A 182 -0.14 13.10 17.15
CA LYS A 182 0.90 13.41 18.13
C LYS A 182 0.90 12.44 19.30
N SER A 183 -0.30 12.02 19.75
CA SER A 183 -0.52 11.04 20.83
C SER A 183 -0.88 9.66 20.29
N VAL A 184 -0.20 9.22 19.22
CA VAL A 184 -0.53 7.97 18.51
C VAL A 184 -0.60 6.73 19.41
N TRP A 185 0.21 6.69 20.48
CA TRP A 185 0.22 5.58 21.43
C TRP A 185 -1.03 5.46 22.29
N GLU A 186 -1.87 6.50 22.36
CA GLU A 186 -3.18 6.47 23.05
C GLU A 186 -4.23 5.68 22.26
N TYR A 187 -4.04 5.51 20.93
CA TYR A 187 -4.92 4.73 20.04
C TYR A 187 -4.41 3.32 19.78
N ALA A 188 -3.20 3.02 20.25
CA ALA A 188 -2.56 1.73 19.99
C ALA A 188 -2.96 0.70 21.04
N LEU A 189 -3.27 -0.51 20.59
CA LEU A 189 -3.64 -1.66 21.40
C LEU A 189 -2.45 -2.62 21.48
N GLU A 190 -2.04 -2.98 22.68
CA GLU A 190 -1.01 -4.00 22.88
C GLU A 190 -1.57 -5.39 22.55
N THR A 191 -0.99 -6.05 21.56
CA THR A 191 -1.41 -7.39 21.09
C THR A 191 -0.48 -8.51 21.58
N SER A 192 0.77 -8.16 21.89
CA SER A 192 1.73 -8.97 22.63
C SER A 192 2.76 -8.03 23.26
N PRO A 193 3.64 -8.49 24.19
CA PRO A 193 4.56 -7.61 24.90
C PRO A 193 5.33 -6.67 23.95
N TYR A 194 5.20 -5.38 24.18
CA TYR A 194 5.82 -4.31 23.38
C TYR A 194 5.45 -4.27 21.88
N TYR A 195 4.53 -5.11 21.43
CA TYR A 195 4.03 -5.15 20.06
C TYR A 195 2.58 -4.65 20.03
N TYR A 196 2.35 -3.58 19.30
CA TYR A 196 1.09 -2.85 19.24
C TYR A 196 0.50 -2.85 17.83
N SER A 197 -0.80 -2.66 17.74
CA SER A 197 -1.53 -2.39 16.51
C SER A 197 -2.57 -1.31 16.74
N PHE A 198 -3.07 -0.70 15.69
CA PHE A 198 -4.29 0.11 15.77
C PHE A 198 -5.53 -0.76 15.82
N GLY A 199 -6.57 -0.27 16.47
CA GLY A 199 -7.92 -0.80 16.30
C GLY A 199 -8.35 -0.75 14.83
N LEU A 200 -9.42 -1.45 14.49
CA LEU A 200 -9.84 -1.60 13.10
C LEU A 200 -10.16 -0.24 12.46
N GLU A 201 -10.93 0.60 13.17
CA GLU A 201 -11.32 1.92 12.71
C GLU A 201 -10.13 2.87 12.61
N ASP A 202 -9.26 2.89 13.61
CA ASP A 202 -8.06 3.74 13.62
C ASP A 202 -7.06 3.33 12.53
N ASN A 203 -6.98 2.02 12.24
CA ASN A 203 -6.22 1.52 11.09
C ASN A 203 -6.78 2.05 9.76
N PHE A 204 -8.11 2.04 9.62
CA PHE A 204 -8.76 2.55 8.42
C PHE A 204 -8.60 4.07 8.28
N ILE A 205 -8.73 4.81 9.39
CA ILE A 205 -8.51 6.26 9.41
C ILE A 205 -7.07 6.59 9.03
N TYR A 206 -6.09 5.91 9.63
CA TYR A 206 -4.68 6.11 9.32
C TYR A 206 -4.35 5.76 7.86
N PHE A 207 -4.84 4.62 7.39
CA PHE A 207 -4.66 4.17 6.01
C PHE A 207 -5.22 5.20 5.00
N THR A 208 -6.45 5.68 5.24
CA THR A 208 -7.12 6.68 4.39
C THR A 208 -6.37 8.01 4.42
N ALA A 209 -5.93 8.48 5.59
CA ALA A 209 -5.16 9.71 5.74
C ALA A 209 -3.82 9.63 5.00
N HIS A 210 -3.12 8.50 5.11
CA HIS A 210 -1.85 8.27 4.43
C HIS A 210 -2.02 8.22 2.90
N MET A 211 -3.07 7.55 2.42
CA MET A 211 -3.39 7.49 0.99
C MET A 211 -3.76 8.87 0.43
N ALA A 212 -4.58 9.63 1.15
CA ALA A 212 -4.94 11.00 0.76
C ALA A 212 -3.72 11.90 0.64
N LYS A 213 -2.77 11.81 1.61
CA LYS A 213 -1.50 12.53 1.55
C LYS A 213 -0.76 12.25 0.23
N HIS A 214 -0.59 11.00 -0.14
CA HIS A 214 0.10 10.63 -1.38
C HIS A 214 -0.66 11.07 -2.62
N TYR A 215 -1.97 10.86 -2.65
CA TYR A 215 -2.83 11.27 -3.76
C TYR A 215 -2.69 12.77 -4.07
N TYR A 216 -2.73 13.62 -3.04
CA TYR A 216 -2.60 15.07 -3.21
C TYR A 216 -1.16 15.56 -3.42
N ALA A 217 -0.15 14.78 -3.05
CA ALA A 217 1.26 15.16 -3.18
C ALA A 217 1.89 14.77 -4.54
N GLY A 218 1.28 13.86 -5.29
CA GLY A 218 1.89 13.44 -6.57
C GLY A 218 1.23 12.21 -7.19
N GLY A 219 0.16 11.73 -6.60
CA GLY A 219 -0.62 10.62 -7.13
C GLY A 219 -0.52 9.34 -6.33
N THR A 220 -1.38 8.42 -6.69
CA THR A 220 -1.42 7.07 -6.15
C THR A 220 -1.84 6.10 -7.26
N GLY A 221 -1.29 4.89 -7.26
CA GLY A 221 -1.57 3.92 -8.33
C GLY A 221 -2.81 3.07 -8.06
N ILE A 222 -3.12 2.19 -9.03
CA ILE A 222 -4.21 1.19 -8.95
C ILE A 222 -4.11 0.38 -7.65
N ARG A 223 -2.90 0.04 -7.20
CA ARG A 223 -2.68 -0.70 -5.96
C ARG A 223 -3.39 -0.08 -4.75
N SER A 224 -3.39 1.25 -4.64
CA SER A 224 -4.06 1.92 -3.51
C SER A 224 -5.59 1.79 -3.57
N VAL A 225 -6.16 1.77 -4.77
CA VAL A 225 -7.61 1.52 -4.95
C VAL A 225 -7.95 0.07 -4.61
N ILE A 226 -7.08 -0.88 -4.97
CA ILE A 226 -7.23 -2.30 -4.57
C ILE A 226 -7.19 -2.43 -3.04
N ASP A 227 -6.19 -1.82 -2.39
CA ASP A 227 -6.06 -1.80 -0.94
C ASP A 227 -7.34 -1.29 -0.27
N PHE A 228 -7.91 -0.20 -0.80
CA PHE A 228 -9.12 0.43 -0.28
C PHE A 228 -10.36 -0.47 -0.46
N TYR A 229 -10.51 -1.04 -1.66
CA TYR A 229 -11.58 -1.99 -1.95
C TYR A 229 -11.55 -3.20 -1.03
N LEU A 230 -10.39 -3.85 -0.88
CA LEU A 230 -10.25 -5.04 -0.04
C LEU A 230 -10.52 -4.74 1.44
N PHE A 231 -10.11 -3.56 1.92
CA PHE A 231 -10.40 -3.15 3.29
C PHE A 231 -11.91 -3.01 3.52
N LEU A 232 -12.60 -2.28 2.64
CA LEU A 232 -14.06 -2.13 2.73
C LEU A 232 -14.79 -3.45 2.54
N LYS A 233 -14.42 -4.25 1.53
CA LYS A 233 -15.02 -5.56 1.27
C LYS A 233 -14.99 -6.47 2.50
N LYS A 234 -13.88 -6.46 3.24
CA LYS A 234 -13.71 -7.32 4.41
C LYS A 234 -14.37 -6.76 5.68
N TYR A 235 -14.28 -5.47 5.90
CA TYR A 235 -14.55 -4.89 7.23
C TYR A 235 -15.67 -3.86 7.28
N LYS A 236 -16.24 -3.42 6.16
CA LYS A 236 -17.28 -2.38 6.13
C LYS A 236 -18.41 -2.62 7.14
N ASN A 237 -18.87 -3.87 7.26
CA ASN A 237 -19.97 -4.24 8.15
C ASN A 237 -19.55 -4.42 9.63
N SER A 238 -18.26 -4.41 9.93
CA SER A 238 -17.70 -4.60 11.27
C SER A 238 -17.15 -3.32 11.87
N MET A 239 -17.10 -2.22 11.08
CA MET A 239 -16.57 -0.93 11.52
C MET A 239 -17.68 0.00 12.01
N ASP A 240 -17.39 0.78 13.04
CA ASP A 240 -18.24 1.91 13.46
C ASP A 240 -18.02 3.13 12.54
N PHE A 241 -18.87 3.24 11.52
CA PHE A 241 -18.82 4.38 10.59
C PHE A 241 -19.21 5.72 11.22
N ASN A 242 -19.94 5.76 12.34
CA ASN A 242 -20.21 7.02 13.03
C ASN A 242 -18.91 7.59 13.62
N TYR A 243 -18.11 6.72 14.24
CA TYR A 243 -16.80 7.09 14.73
C TYR A 243 -15.87 7.50 13.58
N ILE A 244 -15.70 6.66 12.55
CA ILE A 244 -14.85 6.94 11.38
C ILE A 244 -15.23 8.28 10.74
N TRP A 245 -16.53 8.53 10.56
CA TRP A 245 -17.03 9.75 9.92
C TRP A 245 -16.73 11.00 10.75
N SER A 246 -16.84 10.90 12.08
CA SER A 246 -16.46 11.98 13.00
C SER A 246 -14.98 12.33 12.86
N GLU A 247 -14.11 11.32 12.77
CA GLU A 247 -12.68 11.51 12.63
C GLU A 247 -12.31 12.04 11.23
N PHE A 248 -12.98 11.53 10.18
CA PHE A 248 -12.79 12.07 8.82
C PHE A 248 -13.18 13.54 8.71
N LYS A 249 -14.25 13.99 9.40
CA LYS A 249 -14.60 15.42 9.48
C LYS A 249 -13.48 16.23 10.13
N LYS A 250 -12.93 15.76 11.26
CA LYS A 250 -11.80 16.40 11.93
C LYS A 250 -10.58 16.49 11.01
N LEU A 251 -10.32 15.46 10.22
CA LEU A 251 -9.16 15.37 9.33
C LEU A 251 -9.39 16.01 7.96
N GLY A 252 -10.64 16.28 7.57
CA GLY A 252 -10.98 16.79 6.23
C GLY A 252 -10.89 15.72 5.15
N LEU A 253 -11.18 14.47 5.49
CA LEU A 253 -11.04 13.31 4.62
C LEU A 253 -12.38 12.80 4.04
N CYS A 254 -13.54 13.40 4.40
CA CYS A 254 -14.84 12.91 3.97
C CYS A 254 -14.95 12.78 2.44
N SER A 255 -14.65 13.85 1.71
CA SER A 255 -14.72 13.83 0.23
C SER A 255 -13.72 12.87 -0.41
N PHE A 256 -12.53 12.72 0.19
CA PHE A 256 -11.55 11.75 -0.28
C PHE A 256 -12.04 10.31 -0.08
N TYR A 257 -12.62 10.02 1.09
CA TYR A 257 -13.23 8.71 1.36
C TYR A 257 -14.35 8.39 0.37
N GLU A 258 -15.32 9.32 0.18
CA GLU A 258 -16.45 9.12 -0.77
C GLU A 258 -15.92 8.82 -2.17
N MET A 259 -15.00 9.65 -2.65
CA MET A 259 -14.36 9.50 -3.94
C MET A 259 -13.69 8.13 -4.12
N MET A 260 -12.91 7.68 -3.13
CA MET A 260 -12.20 6.40 -3.20
C MET A 260 -13.13 5.21 -3.03
N ALA A 261 -14.16 5.32 -2.20
CA ALA A 261 -15.17 4.28 -2.02
C ALA A 261 -15.95 4.04 -3.32
N ASP A 262 -16.42 5.10 -3.97
CA ASP A 262 -17.11 5.02 -5.26
C ASP A 262 -16.21 4.42 -6.34
N LEU A 263 -14.98 4.93 -6.48
CA LEU A 263 -14.04 4.45 -7.48
C LEU A 263 -13.68 2.96 -7.26
N SER A 264 -13.44 2.57 -6.02
CA SER A 264 -13.09 1.18 -5.69
C SER A 264 -14.22 0.21 -5.99
N GLU A 265 -15.46 0.63 -5.73
CA GLU A 265 -16.65 -0.17 -6.02
C GLU A 265 -16.94 -0.25 -7.52
N ILE A 266 -16.70 0.83 -8.28
CA ILE A 266 -16.80 0.82 -9.76
C ILE A 266 -15.75 -0.09 -10.38
N TRP A 267 -14.50 -0.04 -9.90
CA TRP A 267 -13.42 -0.80 -10.49
C TRP A 267 -13.45 -2.28 -10.11
N PHE A 268 -13.78 -2.61 -8.87
CA PHE A 268 -13.62 -3.97 -8.32
C PHE A 268 -14.90 -4.57 -7.74
N GLY A 269 -15.93 -3.75 -7.50
CA GLY A 269 -17.26 -4.19 -7.02
C GLY A 269 -18.26 -4.39 -8.15
N ASN A 270 -19.54 -4.19 -7.84
CA ASN A 270 -20.66 -4.38 -8.74
C ASN A 270 -21.37 -3.08 -9.15
N ALA A 271 -20.85 -1.92 -8.78
CA ALA A 271 -21.45 -0.64 -9.14
C ALA A 271 -21.19 -0.28 -10.60
N SER A 272 -22.19 0.30 -11.29
CA SER A 272 -22.04 0.91 -12.60
C SER A 272 -21.60 2.36 -12.46
N GLY A 273 -20.60 2.77 -13.27
CA GLY A 273 -19.91 4.04 -13.15
C GLY A 273 -20.76 5.30 -13.24
N ILE A 274 -20.35 6.32 -12.47
CA ILE A 274 -20.85 7.70 -12.54
C ILE A 274 -19.76 8.57 -13.20
N LYS A 275 -20.15 9.47 -14.10
CA LYS A 275 -19.23 10.33 -14.90
C LYS A 275 -18.18 11.14 -14.11
N GLN A 276 -18.40 11.37 -12.80
CA GLN A 276 -17.48 12.17 -11.99
C GLN A 276 -16.20 11.41 -11.61
N THR A 277 -16.16 10.07 -11.76
CA THR A 277 -14.99 9.24 -11.46
C THR A 277 -13.98 9.18 -12.61
N ASP A 278 -14.34 9.61 -13.83
CA ASP A 278 -13.48 9.46 -15.00
C ASP A 278 -12.16 10.24 -14.87
N LEU A 279 -12.22 11.51 -14.42
CA LEU A 279 -11.02 12.34 -14.20
C LEU A 279 -10.09 11.78 -13.12
N ILE A 280 -10.68 11.23 -12.07
CA ILE A 280 -9.93 10.62 -10.96
C ILE A 280 -9.29 9.32 -11.42
N ALA A 281 -10.05 8.50 -12.15
CA ALA A 281 -9.56 7.27 -12.75
C ALA A 281 -8.38 7.55 -13.70
N GLU A 282 -8.49 8.56 -14.57
CA GLU A 282 -7.40 8.99 -15.45
C GLU A 282 -6.17 9.42 -14.66
N TYR A 283 -6.37 10.28 -13.65
CA TYR A 283 -5.26 10.74 -12.81
C TYR A 283 -4.53 9.57 -12.12
N ILE A 284 -5.25 8.58 -11.57
CA ILE A 284 -4.66 7.41 -10.92
C ILE A 284 -3.90 6.55 -11.94
N PHE A 285 -4.46 6.32 -13.13
CA PHE A 285 -3.79 5.56 -14.18
C PHE A 285 -2.53 6.25 -14.71
N GLU A 286 -2.51 7.59 -14.76
CA GLU A 286 -1.36 8.36 -15.23
C GLU A 286 -0.26 8.49 -14.17
N SER A 287 -0.64 8.64 -12.90
CA SER A 287 0.32 8.93 -11.83
C SER A 287 1.17 7.71 -11.38
N GLY A 288 0.63 6.50 -11.46
CA GLY A 288 1.32 5.32 -10.91
C GLY A 288 1.52 5.37 -9.41
N VAL A 289 2.28 4.42 -8.87
CA VAL A 289 2.67 4.41 -7.45
C VAL A 289 3.94 5.21 -7.28
N TYR A 290 3.87 6.30 -6.52
CA TYR A 290 4.97 7.27 -6.35
C TYR A 290 5.39 7.86 -7.70
N CYS A 291 4.89 9.01 -7.96
CA CYS A 291 5.18 9.78 -9.15
C CYS A 291 6.67 9.73 -9.54
N LEU A 292 7.00 8.92 -10.52
CA LEU A 292 8.26 9.02 -11.26
C LEU A 292 8.28 10.28 -12.15
N LEU A 293 7.14 10.97 -12.21
CA LEU A 293 6.91 12.19 -12.98
C LEU A 293 6.62 13.35 -12.03
N TYR A 294 7.66 14.04 -11.60
CA TYR A 294 7.59 15.36 -10.96
C TYR A 294 6.89 16.43 -11.85
N THR A 295 6.17 16.03 -12.89
CA THR A 295 5.65 16.91 -13.94
C THR A 295 4.14 16.88 -14.11
N SER A 296 3.39 16.01 -13.40
CA SER A 296 1.93 16.04 -13.49
C SER A 296 1.36 17.01 -12.45
N PRO A 297 0.58 18.04 -12.85
CA PRO A 297 -0.06 18.94 -11.90
C PRO A 297 -1.00 18.17 -10.96
N SER A 298 -0.98 18.53 -9.70
CA SER A 298 -1.87 17.97 -8.66
C SER A 298 -3.34 18.22 -9.04
N PRO A 299 -4.29 17.39 -8.59
CA PRO A 299 -5.72 17.67 -8.77
C PRO A 299 -6.16 19.05 -8.26
N ARG A 300 -5.42 19.65 -7.31
CA ARG A 300 -5.65 21.02 -6.83
C ARG A 300 -5.27 22.08 -7.85
N ASP A 301 -4.40 21.76 -8.81
CA ASP A 301 -3.92 22.69 -9.83
C ASP A 301 -4.76 22.61 -11.11
N ARG A 302 -5.73 21.69 -11.16
CA ARG A 302 -6.65 21.47 -12.29
C ARG A 302 -8.07 22.03 -12.07
N SER A 303 -8.31 22.68 -10.91
CA SER A 303 -9.61 23.30 -10.58
C SER A 303 -9.63 24.81 -10.85
#